data_2aa36c07850be9c56f7e6c32104c2785
#
_entry.id   2aa36c07850be9c56f7e6c32104c2785
#
_cell.length_a   1.000
_cell.length_b   1.000
_cell.length_c   1.000
_cell.angle_alpha   90.00
_cell.angle_beta   90.00
_cell.angle_gamma   90.00
#
_symmetry.space_group_name_H-M   'P 1'
#
loop_
_entity.id
_entity.type
_entity.pdbx_description
1 polymer ?
#
loop_
_entity_poly.entity_id
_entity_poly.type
_entity_poly.pdbx_seq_one_letter_code
_entity_poly.pdbx_strand_id
1 'polypeptide(L)'
;MKKVLYVDCCIRGEESRTKKIADAFFANLCDQYEVKHLDLKNENLKPLVNDFFDEREKLIAEHNLTHPRFRYAHELADVDMVVIAAPFYDLSFPSLLKIYIENCTVDGITFASTSTGLKGLCKATNMYYFTSRGGFYHNAADEQATPYLKHLCNFLGIDHFDYIDADGMDVVD
;
A
#
# COMPACT_ATOMS: atom_id res chain seq x y z
N MET A 1 -11.17 17.68 7.64
CA MET A 1 -11.59 16.43 6.97
C MET A 1 -10.55 15.37 7.27
N LYS A 2 -10.95 14.11 7.38
CA LYS A 2 -10.02 12.98 7.50
C LYS A 2 -9.37 12.69 6.15
N LYS A 3 -8.07 12.38 6.17
CA LYS A 3 -7.30 12.11 4.95
C LYS A 3 -7.27 10.62 4.63
N VAL A 4 -7.53 10.28 3.39
CA VAL A 4 -7.41 8.91 2.85
C VAL A 4 -6.35 8.88 1.77
N LEU A 5 -5.41 7.95 1.87
CA LEU A 5 -4.49 7.62 0.79
C LEU A 5 -5.03 6.41 0.03
N TYR A 6 -5.42 6.63 -1.22
CA TYR A 6 -5.79 5.56 -2.13
C TYR A 6 -4.60 5.18 -3.01
N VAL A 7 -3.99 4.04 -2.71
CA VAL A 7 -2.88 3.45 -3.47
C VAL A 7 -3.45 2.53 -4.54
N ASP A 8 -3.48 3.02 -5.77
CA ASP A 8 -4.02 2.31 -6.93
C ASP A 8 -2.89 1.60 -7.71
N CYS A 9 -2.85 0.28 -7.61
CA CYS A 9 -1.93 -0.59 -8.35
C CYS A 9 -2.63 -1.35 -9.48
N CYS A 10 -3.76 -0.84 -9.98
CA CYS A 10 -4.58 -1.46 -11.01
C CYS A 10 -4.04 -1.11 -12.41
N ILE A 11 -2.98 -1.78 -12.84
CA ILE A 11 -2.26 -1.47 -14.09
C ILE A 11 -3.12 -1.54 -15.37
N ARG A 12 -4.25 -2.25 -15.35
CA ARG A 12 -5.23 -2.30 -16.45
C ARG A 12 -6.18 -1.11 -16.49
N GLY A 13 -6.05 -0.17 -15.54
CA GLY A 13 -6.89 1.03 -15.46
C GLY A 13 -8.38 0.68 -15.35
N GLU A 14 -9.22 1.30 -16.16
CA GLU A 14 -10.68 1.15 -16.12
C GLU A 14 -11.18 -0.29 -16.41
N GLU A 15 -10.35 -1.12 -17.02
CA GLU A 15 -10.68 -2.54 -17.25
C GLU A 15 -10.41 -3.40 -16.01
N SER A 16 -9.78 -2.86 -14.97
CA SER A 16 -9.46 -3.59 -13.75
C SER A 16 -10.71 -3.89 -12.94
N ARG A 17 -10.95 -5.18 -12.69
CA ARG A 17 -12.02 -5.64 -11.79
C ARG A 17 -11.76 -5.17 -10.35
N THR A 18 -10.50 -5.21 -9.92
CA THR A 18 -10.07 -4.71 -8.60
C THR A 18 -10.37 -3.22 -8.44
N LYS A 19 -10.10 -2.40 -9.47
CA LYS A 19 -10.42 -0.98 -9.44
C LYS A 19 -11.91 -0.74 -9.25
N LYS A 20 -12.75 -1.49 -9.94
CA LYS A 20 -14.22 -1.38 -9.81
C LYS A 20 -14.71 -1.65 -8.38
N ILE A 21 -14.07 -2.59 -7.65
CA ILE A 21 -14.39 -2.84 -6.24
C ILE A 21 -14.02 -1.63 -5.39
N ALA A 22 -12.83 -1.07 -5.59
CA ALA A 22 -12.38 0.13 -4.87
C ALA A 22 -13.25 1.35 -5.21
N ASP A 23 -13.61 1.56 -6.48
CA ASP A 23 -14.48 2.66 -6.90
C ASP A 23 -15.86 2.58 -6.24
N ALA A 24 -16.42 1.37 -6.09
CA ALA A 24 -17.68 1.17 -5.37
C ALA A 24 -17.56 1.52 -3.88
N PHE A 25 -16.43 1.25 -3.24
CA PHE A 25 -16.15 1.69 -1.88
C PHE A 25 -16.12 3.22 -1.79
N PHE A 26 -15.36 3.88 -2.68
CA PHE A 26 -15.23 5.34 -2.67
C PHE A 26 -16.55 6.06 -3.01
N ALA A 27 -17.39 5.49 -3.88
CA ALA A 27 -18.72 6.04 -4.18
C ALA A 27 -19.65 6.09 -2.95
N ASN A 28 -19.38 5.27 -1.94
CA ASN A 28 -20.14 5.22 -0.68
C ASN A 28 -19.39 5.88 0.50
N LEU A 29 -18.21 6.42 0.25
CA LEU A 29 -17.46 7.13 1.29
C LEU A 29 -18.10 8.51 1.52
N CYS A 30 -18.34 8.85 2.81
CA CYS A 30 -18.98 10.12 3.13
C CYS A 30 -18.05 11.33 2.87
N ASP A 31 -18.65 12.51 2.66
CA ASP A 31 -17.98 13.78 2.32
C ASP A 31 -16.97 14.30 3.37
N GLN A 32 -16.90 13.64 4.54
CA GLN A 32 -15.92 13.99 5.58
C GLN A 32 -14.46 13.56 5.25
N TYR A 33 -14.27 12.83 4.16
CA TYR A 33 -12.97 12.33 3.74
C TYR A 33 -12.41 13.10 2.56
N GLU A 34 -11.14 13.46 2.66
CA GLU A 34 -10.33 13.98 1.55
C GLU A 34 -9.48 12.82 1.01
N VAL A 35 -9.76 12.40 -0.23
CA VAL A 35 -9.07 11.27 -0.86
C VAL A 35 -7.94 11.75 -1.74
N LYS A 36 -6.71 11.36 -1.40
CA LYS A 36 -5.56 11.46 -2.30
C LYS A 36 -5.43 10.16 -3.09
N HIS A 37 -5.72 10.21 -4.38
CA HIS A 37 -5.53 9.09 -5.30
C HIS A 37 -4.10 9.05 -5.83
N LEU A 38 -3.40 7.95 -5.59
CA LEU A 38 -2.04 7.69 -6.04
C LEU A 38 -2.04 6.51 -7.03
N ASP A 39 -2.09 6.82 -8.31
CA ASP A 39 -2.03 5.82 -9.39
C ASP A 39 -0.57 5.43 -9.65
N LEU A 40 -0.16 4.29 -9.10
CA LEU A 40 1.24 3.84 -9.11
C LEU A 40 1.84 3.68 -10.50
N LYS A 41 1.04 3.34 -11.52
CA LYS A 41 1.54 3.20 -12.91
C LYS A 41 2.01 4.51 -13.52
N ASN A 42 1.49 5.65 -13.00
CA ASN A 42 1.82 7.00 -13.45
C ASN A 42 2.86 7.69 -12.55
N GLU A 43 3.28 7.01 -11.44
CA GLU A 43 4.30 7.51 -10.54
C GLU A 43 5.71 7.12 -11.02
N ASN A 44 6.69 8.01 -10.81
CA ASN A 44 8.10 7.71 -11.12
C ASN A 44 8.75 6.86 -10.02
N LEU A 45 8.17 5.67 -9.78
CA LEU A 45 8.68 4.72 -8.81
C LEU A 45 9.92 4.01 -9.35
N LYS A 46 10.94 3.90 -8.52
CA LYS A 46 12.17 3.17 -8.85
C LYS A 46 12.46 2.12 -7.78
N PRO A 47 12.91 0.92 -8.17
CA PRO A 47 13.40 -0.06 -7.21
C PRO A 47 14.64 0.49 -6.48
N LEU A 48 14.83 0.07 -5.24
CA LEU A 48 15.97 0.48 -4.40
C LEU A 48 17.22 -0.30 -4.80
N VAL A 49 17.91 0.18 -5.83
CA VAL A 49 19.14 -0.43 -6.36
C VAL A 49 20.15 0.66 -6.72
N ASN A 50 21.45 0.31 -6.69
CA ASN A 50 22.59 1.15 -7.12
C ASN A 50 22.53 2.56 -6.48
N ASP A 51 22.88 3.58 -7.24
CA ASP A 51 22.94 4.98 -6.80
C ASP A 51 21.62 5.44 -6.15
N PHE A 52 20.49 4.89 -6.61
CA PHE A 52 19.18 5.25 -6.05
C PHE A 52 19.00 4.70 -4.61
N PHE A 53 19.57 3.55 -4.30
CA PHE A 53 19.65 3.02 -2.94
C PHE A 53 20.67 3.80 -2.12
N ASP A 54 21.87 4.03 -2.65
CA ASP A 54 22.97 4.70 -1.93
C ASP A 54 22.60 6.12 -1.50
N GLU A 55 21.92 6.88 -2.37
CA GLU A 55 21.39 8.20 -2.05
C GLU A 55 20.39 8.16 -0.88
N ARG A 56 19.48 7.15 -0.87
CA ARG A 56 18.52 6.96 0.22
C ARG A 56 19.23 6.74 1.56
N GLU A 57 20.18 5.82 1.60
CA GLU A 57 20.91 5.49 2.83
C GLU A 57 21.71 6.68 3.34
N LYS A 58 22.33 7.46 2.45
CA LYS A 58 23.02 8.68 2.78
C LYS A 58 22.10 9.70 3.43
N LEU A 59 20.94 9.97 2.84
CA LEU A 59 19.96 10.93 3.38
C LEU A 59 19.44 10.49 4.76
N ILE A 60 19.21 9.20 4.98
CA ILE A 60 18.80 8.66 6.28
C ILE A 60 19.93 8.86 7.31
N ALA A 61 21.17 8.53 6.96
CA ALA A 61 22.32 8.69 7.84
C ALA A 61 22.59 10.15 8.21
N GLU A 62 22.32 11.08 7.30
CA GLU A 62 22.41 12.54 7.51
C GLU A 62 21.17 13.12 8.24
N HIS A 63 20.20 12.30 8.62
CA HIS A 63 18.91 12.71 9.19
C HIS A 63 18.14 13.72 8.32
N ASN A 64 18.38 13.73 7.01
CA ASN A 64 17.70 14.60 6.05
C ASN A 64 16.37 13.95 5.59
N LEU A 65 15.48 13.68 6.54
CA LEU A 65 14.22 13.00 6.30
C LEU A 65 13.17 13.88 5.60
N THR A 66 13.38 15.19 5.51
CA THR A 66 12.49 16.12 4.80
C THR A 66 12.78 16.19 3.29
N HIS A 67 13.81 15.49 2.81
CA HIS A 67 14.16 15.50 1.39
C HIS A 67 12.98 14.97 0.54
N PRO A 68 12.68 15.60 -0.62
CA PRO A 68 11.54 15.23 -1.49
C PRO A 68 11.50 13.76 -1.91
N ARG A 69 12.62 13.08 -1.88
CA ARG A 69 12.72 11.63 -2.11
C ARG A 69 11.80 10.81 -1.22
N PHE A 70 11.58 11.26 0.03
CA PHE A 70 10.75 10.56 1.01
C PHE A 70 9.27 10.94 0.94
N ARG A 71 8.83 11.58 -0.15
CA ARG A 71 7.45 12.01 -0.35
C ARG A 71 6.43 10.90 -0.05
N TYR A 72 6.63 9.71 -0.62
CA TYR A 72 5.70 8.59 -0.44
C TYR A 72 5.60 8.12 1.02
N ALA A 73 6.74 8.11 1.73
CA ALA A 73 6.75 7.76 3.15
C ALA A 73 5.97 8.78 3.99
N HIS A 74 6.15 10.08 3.74
CA HIS A 74 5.40 11.13 4.42
C HIS A 74 3.90 11.07 4.10
N GLU A 75 3.55 10.86 2.83
CA GLU A 75 2.16 10.71 2.40
C GLU A 75 1.47 9.54 3.09
N LEU A 76 2.15 8.40 3.23
CA LEU A 76 1.64 7.22 3.93
C LEU A 76 1.54 7.47 5.45
N ALA A 77 2.52 8.13 6.04
CA ALA A 77 2.56 8.37 7.49
C ALA A 77 1.51 9.36 7.99
N ASP A 78 1.06 10.31 7.15
CA ASP A 78 0.24 11.47 7.57
C ASP A 78 -1.26 11.33 7.29
N VAL A 79 -1.73 10.19 6.83
CA VAL A 79 -3.16 9.95 6.55
C VAL A 79 -3.87 9.25 7.70
N ASP A 80 -5.20 9.36 7.74
CA ASP A 80 -6.05 8.71 8.74
C ASP A 80 -6.49 7.31 8.32
N MET A 81 -6.45 7.03 7.01
CA MET A 81 -6.86 5.76 6.42
C MET A 81 -6.01 5.46 5.17
N VAL A 82 -5.66 4.19 4.99
CA VAL A 82 -5.00 3.69 3.79
C VAL A 82 -5.93 2.73 3.05
N VAL A 83 -6.08 2.92 1.75
CA VAL A 83 -6.81 2.00 0.87
C VAL A 83 -5.85 1.54 -0.22
N ILE A 84 -5.67 0.24 -0.36
CA ILE A 84 -4.83 -0.37 -1.39
C ILE A 84 -5.72 -1.16 -2.33
N ALA A 85 -5.68 -0.85 -3.62
CA ALA A 85 -6.30 -1.66 -4.67
C ALA A 85 -5.20 -2.28 -5.53
N ALA A 86 -5.03 -3.60 -5.44
CA ALA A 86 -4.04 -4.31 -6.22
C ALA A 86 -4.57 -5.68 -6.64
N PRO A 87 -4.54 -6.02 -7.94
CA PRO A 87 -4.97 -7.32 -8.44
C PRO A 87 -4.04 -8.44 -7.94
N PHE A 88 -4.55 -9.66 -7.94
CA PHE A 88 -3.80 -10.84 -7.57
C PHE A 88 -2.94 -11.32 -8.74
N TYR A 89 -1.62 -11.25 -8.62
CA TYR A 89 -0.65 -11.70 -9.62
C TYR A 89 0.37 -12.62 -8.96
N ASP A 90 0.58 -13.77 -9.55
CA ASP A 90 1.64 -14.71 -9.16
C ASP A 90 1.63 -15.01 -7.65
N LEU A 91 0.46 -15.40 -7.13
CA LEU A 91 0.17 -15.72 -5.72
C LEU A 91 0.25 -14.51 -4.76
N SER A 92 0.43 -13.30 -5.27
CA SER A 92 0.57 -12.08 -4.48
C SER A 92 -0.04 -10.87 -5.20
N PHE A 93 0.54 -9.71 -5.05
CA PHE A 93 0.19 -8.46 -5.75
C PHE A 93 1.29 -8.07 -6.75
N PRO A 94 1.03 -7.14 -7.69
CA PRO A 94 2.03 -6.72 -8.67
C PRO A 94 3.30 -6.16 -8.02
N SER A 95 4.46 -6.41 -8.63
CA SER A 95 5.78 -5.93 -8.17
C SER A 95 5.82 -4.42 -7.95
N LEU A 96 5.03 -3.65 -8.70
CA LEU A 96 4.91 -2.20 -8.57
C LEU A 96 4.46 -1.77 -7.17
N LEU A 97 3.53 -2.52 -6.54
CA LEU A 97 3.13 -2.27 -5.16
C LEU A 97 4.29 -2.57 -4.19
N LYS A 98 5.08 -3.61 -4.43
CA LYS A 98 6.25 -3.90 -3.60
C LYS A 98 7.30 -2.80 -3.68
N ILE A 99 7.57 -2.28 -4.88
CA ILE A 99 8.47 -1.14 -5.08
C ILE A 99 7.96 0.10 -4.32
N TYR A 100 6.66 0.39 -4.38
CA TYR A 100 6.05 1.47 -3.61
C TYR A 100 6.27 1.28 -2.10
N ILE A 101 5.95 0.09 -1.57
CA ILE A 101 6.12 -0.23 -0.14
C ILE A 101 7.58 -0.03 0.31
N GLU A 102 8.56 -0.47 -0.48
CA GLU A 102 9.98 -0.28 -0.19
C GLU A 102 10.37 1.21 -0.14
N ASN A 103 9.81 2.03 -1.02
CA ASN A 103 10.02 3.49 -1.01
C ASN A 103 9.31 4.18 0.16
N CYS A 104 8.26 3.58 0.73
CA CYS A 104 7.55 4.11 1.88
C CYS A 104 8.14 3.67 3.23
N THR A 105 8.85 2.54 3.27
CA THR A 105 9.36 1.97 4.53
C THR A 105 10.67 2.65 4.91
N VAL A 106 10.57 3.74 5.69
CA VAL A 106 11.70 4.61 6.05
C VAL A 106 11.76 4.79 7.56
N ASP A 107 12.91 4.44 8.16
CA ASP A 107 13.17 4.65 9.59
C ASP A 107 13.13 6.14 9.91
N GLY A 108 12.40 6.50 10.96
CA GLY A 108 12.15 7.87 11.38
C GLY A 108 10.96 8.54 10.70
N ILE A 109 10.28 7.88 9.72
CA ILE A 109 9.07 8.43 9.06
C ILE A 109 7.87 7.50 9.26
N THR A 110 7.93 6.28 8.75
CA THR A 110 6.82 5.31 8.83
C THR A 110 6.98 4.28 9.94
N PHE A 111 8.19 4.09 10.40
CA PHE A 111 8.52 3.28 11.57
C PHE A 111 9.75 3.85 12.27
N ALA A 112 10.05 3.36 13.47
CA ALA A 112 11.28 3.68 14.19
C ALA A 112 11.92 2.42 14.75
N SER A 113 13.25 2.34 14.64
CA SER A 113 14.08 1.36 15.34
C SER A 113 14.31 1.84 16.77
N THR A 114 13.94 1.03 17.76
CA THR A 114 14.07 1.35 19.19
C THR A 114 14.88 0.30 19.91
N SER A 115 15.30 0.57 21.15
CA SER A 115 16.02 -0.40 21.99
C SER A 115 15.19 -1.65 22.34
N THR A 116 13.87 -1.59 22.20
CA THR A 116 12.92 -2.67 22.49
C THR A 116 12.35 -3.33 21.23
N GLY A 117 12.75 -2.90 20.03
CA GLY A 117 12.26 -3.41 18.75
C GLY A 117 11.76 -2.31 17.83
N LEU A 118 10.99 -2.69 16.83
CA LEU A 118 10.42 -1.78 15.84
C LEU A 118 9.10 -1.20 16.34
N LYS A 119 8.87 0.09 16.07
CA LYS A 119 7.64 0.80 16.37
C LYS A 119 7.10 1.47 15.11
N GLY A 120 5.86 1.18 14.72
CA GLY A 120 5.19 1.89 13.64
C GLY A 120 4.88 3.34 14.01
N LEU A 121 4.95 4.24 13.04
CA LEU A 121 4.77 5.69 13.21
C LEU A 121 3.63 6.26 12.37
N CYS A 122 2.95 5.45 11.54
CA CYS A 122 1.83 5.92 10.74
C CYS A 122 0.65 6.31 11.62
N LYS A 123 -0.08 7.37 11.22
CA LYS A 123 -1.25 7.88 11.94
C LYS A 123 -2.54 7.13 11.59
N ALA A 124 -2.56 6.44 10.46
CA ALA A 124 -3.74 5.71 10.01
C ALA A 124 -4.19 4.70 11.08
N THR A 125 -5.49 4.61 11.28
CA THR A 125 -6.09 3.60 12.16
C THR A 125 -6.59 2.39 11.38
N ASN A 126 -6.81 2.55 10.08
CA ASN A 126 -7.36 1.50 9.22
C ASN A 126 -6.59 1.38 7.91
N MET A 127 -6.36 0.13 7.49
CA MET A 127 -5.89 -0.22 6.16
C MET A 127 -6.88 -1.19 5.52
N TYR A 128 -7.36 -0.85 4.33
CA TYR A 128 -8.24 -1.70 3.52
C TYR A 128 -7.50 -2.18 2.28
N TYR A 129 -7.67 -3.46 1.95
CA TYR A 129 -7.11 -4.06 0.76
C TYR A 129 -8.23 -4.58 -0.15
N PHE A 130 -8.26 -4.14 -1.40
CA PHE A 130 -9.17 -4.62 -2.43
C PHE A 130 -8.41 -5.41 -3.48
N THR A 131 -8.90 -6.60 -3.80
CA THR A 131 -8.28 -7.46 -4.80
C THR A 131 -9.32 -8.26 -5.60
N SER A 132 -8.94 -8.70 -6.78
CA SER A 132 -9.69 -9.68 -7.56
C SER A 132 -8.75 -10.75 -8.09
N ARG A 133 -9.23 -11.99 -8.11
CA ARG A 133 -8.46 -13.19 -8.45
C ARG A 133 -9.18 -13.98 -9.55
N GLY A 134 -8.41 -14.50 -10.51
CA GLY A 134 -8.96 -15.32 -11.58
C GLY A 134 -9.49 -16.66 -11.10
N GLY A 135 -8.74 -17.34 -10.23
CA GLY A 135 -9.12 -18.60 -9.59
C GLY A 135 -9.70 -18.41 -8.19
N PHE A 136 -9.89 -19.52 -7.47
CA PHE A 136 -10.40 -19.55 -6.09
C PHE A 136 -9.22 -19.61 -5.11
N TYR A 137 -8.92 -18.49 -4.46
CA TYR A 137 -7.79 -18.34 -3.53
C TYR A 137 -8.20 -17.83 -2.15
N HIS A 138 -9.50 -17.62 -1.91
CA HIS A 138 -9.97 -17.17 -0.61
C HIS A 138 -9.59 -18.19 0.48
N ASN A 139 -8.80 -17.74 1.47
CA ASN A 139 -8.23 -18.59 2.51
C ASN A 139 -7.28 -19.72 2.01
N ALA A 140 -6.79 -19.65 0.78
CA ALA A 140 -5.80 -20.61 0.29
C ALA A 140 -4.43 -20.37 0.94
N ALA A 141 -3.71 -21.43 1.23
CA ALA A 141 -2.40 -21.36 1.90
C ALA A 141 -1.31 -20.71 1.03
N ASP A 142 -1.49 -20.70 -0.27
CA ASP A 142 -0.60 -20.10 -1.26
C ASP A 142 -0.98 -18.67 -1.65
N GLU A 143 -2.05 -18.09 -1.07
CA GLU A 143 -2.35 -16.67 -1.18
C GLU A 143 -1.43 -15.88 -0.25
N GLN A 144 -0.50 -15.10 -0.82
CA GLN A 144 0.55 -14.42 -0.07
C GLN A 144 0.33 -12.89 0.07
N ALA A 145 -0.61 -12.31 -0.67
CA ALA A 145 -0.84 -10.86 -0.64
C ALA A 145 -1.48 -10.40 0.66
N THR A 146 -2.58 -11.03 1.05
CA THR A 146 -3.35 -10.66 2.25
C THR A 146 -2.54 -10.80 3.54
N PRO A 147 -1.86 -11.94 3.83
CA PRO A 147 -1.05 -12.05 5.04
C PRO A 147 0.14 -11.08 5.04
N TYR A 148 0.77 -10.83 3.89
CA TYR A 148 1.84 -9.84 3.78
C TYR A 148 1.34 -8.43 4.18
N LEU A 149 0.24 -7.97 3.59
CA LEU A 149 -0.30 -6.63 3.87
C LEU A 149 -0.80 -6.49 5.30
N LYS A 150 -1.34 -7.56 5.88
CA LYS A 150 -1.70 -7.60 7.31
C LYS A 150 -0.47 -7.43 8.21
N HIS A 151 0.63 -8.11 7.91
CA HIS A 151 1.88 -7.94 8.66
C HIS A 151 2.47 -6.53 8.46
N LEU A 152 2.42 -6.00 7.24
CA LEU A 152 2.83 -4.63 6.94
C LEU A 152 2.00 -3.60 7.73
N CYS A 153 0.69 -3.79 7.80
CA CYS A 153 -0.22 -2.97 8.59
C CYS A 153 0.24 -2.89 10.05
N ASN A 154 0.49 -4.02 10.68
CA ASN A 154 1.02 -4.09 12.05
C ASN A 154 2.40 -3.44 12.19
N PHE A 155 3.30 -3.67 11.22
CA PHE A 155 4.64 -3.09 11.19
C PHE A 155 4.60 -1.55 11.14
N LEU A 156 3.66 -0.98 10.40
CA LEU A 156 3.45 0.47 10.27
C LEU A 156 2.73 1.09 11.48
N GLY A 157 2.23 0.28 12.42
CA GLY A 157 1.49 0.73 13.60
C GLY A 157 0.02 1.07 13.32
N ILE A 158 -0.54 0.49 12.27
CA ILE A 158 -1.95 0.65 11.89
C ILE A 158 -2.76 -0.43 12.60
N ASP A 159 -3.81 -0.03 13.34
CA ASP A 159 -4.52 -0.93 14.27
C ASP A 159 -5.40 -1.97 13.58
N HIS A 160 -6.05 -1.59 12.47
CA HIS A 160 -7.06 -2.41 11.81
C HIS A 160 -6.72 -2.68 10.35
N PHE A 161 -6.71 -3.96 9.99
CA PHE A 161 -6.59 -4.42 8.61
C PHE A 161 -7.85 -5.19 8.22
N ASP A 162 -8.43 -4.83 7.09
CA ASP A 162 -9.55 -5.55 6.49
C ASP A 162 -9.37 -5.63 4.98
N TYR A 163 -10.03 -6.60 4.34
CA TYR A 163 -9.91 -6.78 2.89
C TYR A 163 -11.22 -7.24 2.26
N ILE A 164 -11.39 -6.90 0.99
CA ILE A 164 -12.45 -7.37 0.12
C ILE A 164 -11.83 -8.01 -1.10
N ASP A 165 -12.17 -9.26 -1.35
CA ASP A 165 -11.71 -10.04 -2.48
C ASP A 165 -12.88 -10.53 -3.35
N ALA A 166 -12.61 -10.68 -4.64
CA ALA A 166 -13.51 -11.33 -5.59
C ALA A 166 -12.75 -12.46 -6.28
N ASP A 167 -13.12 -13.70 -5.96
CA ASP A 167 -12.51 -14.92 -6.48
C ASP A 167 -13.24 -15.47 -7.70
N GLY A 168 -12.57 -16.37 -8.44
CA GLY A 168 -13.17 -17.10 -9.56
C GLY A 168 -13.54 -16.24 -10.76
N MET A 169 -12.92 -15.07 -10.90
CA MET A 169 -13.33 -14.08 -11.91
C MET A 169 -13.01 -14.49 -13.35
N ASP A 170 -12.16 -15.51 -13.55
CA ASP A 170 -11.84 -16.09 -14.85
C ASP A 170 -12.38 -17.53 -15.00
N VAL A 171 -13.08 -18.04 -13.97
CA VAL A 171 -13.77 -19.33 -14.05
C VAL A 171 -15.10 -19.12 -14.77
N VAL A 172 -15.24 -19.70 -15.94
CA VAL A 172 -16.47 -19.66 -16.76
C VAL A 172 -17.08 -21.04 -16.67
N ASP A 173 -18.34 -21.13 -16.24
CA ASP A 173 -19.13 -22.37 -16.30
C ASP A 173 -19.54 -22.69 -17.75
#